data_27cd11f1f8fb77840b83e2ecb8de311f
#
_entry.id   27cd11f1f8fb77840b83e2ecb8de311f
#
_cell.length_a   1.000
_cell.length_b   1.000
_cell.length_c   1.000
_cell.angle_alpha   90.00
_cell.angle_beta   90.00
_cell.angle_gamma   90.00
#
_symmetry.space_group_name_H-M   'P 1'
#
loop_
_entity.id
_entity.type
_entity.pdbx_description
1 polymer ?
#
loop_
_entity_poly.entity_id
_entity_poly.type
_entity_poly.pdbx_seq_one_letter_code
_entity_poly.pdbx_strand_id
1 'polypeptide(L)'
;MIKDIETNFVYLSDKLETRYSDFFKRFTSLLNDMDIEWGIIPHTKDIWVRDFMPIQIDKDHFLQYSYKPDYLQDKKYLKLQSDPSLICESMNLDCIKTDIIIDGGNVTLCGDYIVMTQKVFTENGKNIVDREFYNTLKDIFGKEVIIIPWHCIDPNDEYADVYGHSDGFVRWCGGNKVLMSNHRDFDKVEAMKMRRIMELYEFEVEEMLFDVKNPNYDWNWAYINYLQVGQKIIMPSFGIAEDRHALAYVQKNNPGCEVRQIRMRDIVANGGALHCITWNIKK
;
A
#
# COMPACT_ATOMS: atom_id res chain seq x y z
N MET A 1 -7.79 -3.54 -14.17
CA MET A 1 -6.57 -3.22 -13.37
C MET A 1 -5.78 -4.49 -13.12
N ILE A 2 -4.48 -4.40 -13.21
CA ILE A 2 -3.55 -5.51 -12.99
C ILE A 2 -3.47 -5.81 -11.49
N LYS A 3 -3.61 -7.09 -11.14
CA LYS A 3 -3.51 -7.58 -9.75
C LYS A 3 -2.05 -7.86 -9.40
N ASP A 4 -1.65 -7.76 -8.14
CA ASP A 4 -0.28 -8.05 -7.70
C ASP A 4 0.21 -9.44 -8.15
N ILE A 5 -0.69 -10.45 -8.12
CA ILE A 5 -0.39 -11.81 -8.61
C ILE A 5 -0.10 -11.90 -10.12
N GLU A 6 -0.45 -10.88 -10.89
CA GLU A 6 -0.23 -10.80 -12.35
C GLU A 6 1.01 -9.99 -12.71
N THR A 7 1.62 -9.30 -11.73
CA THR A 7 2.81 -8.48 -11.93
C THR A 7 4.07 -9.35 -12.05
N ASN A 8 5.10 -8.82 -12.70
CA ASN A 8 6.36 -9.53 -12.92
C ASN A 8 7.60 -8.62 -12.82
N PHE A 9 7.42 -7.35 -12.51
CA PHE A 9 8.49 -6.36 -12.42
C PHE A 9 8.27 -5.40 -11.26
N VAL A 10 9.35 -4.97 -10.61
CA VAL A 10 9.31 -4.01 -9.49
C VAL A 10 10.17 -2.81 -9.79
N TYR A 11 9.63 -1.63 -9.57
CA TYR A 11 10.39 -0.39 -9.59
C TYR A 11 10.63 0.14 -8.17
N LEU A 12 11.80 0.73 -7.97
CA LEU A 12 12.27 1.36 -6.72
C LEU A 12 12.70 2.80 -6.98
N SER A 13 12.65 3.63 -5.96
CA SER A 13 13.25 4.97 -6.02
C SER A 13 14.78 4.91 -5.91
N ASP A 14 15.50 5.76 -6.64
CA ASP A 14 16.94 6.01 -6.47
C ASP A 14 17.27 6.55 -5.07
N LYS A 15 16.28 7.17 -4.38
CA LYS A 15 16.43 7.68 -3.02
C LYS A 15 16.53 6.54 -1.99
N LEU A 16 16.03 5.35 -2.33
CA LEU A 16 16.14 4.19 -1.44
C LEU A 16 17.60 3.77 -1.27
N GLU A 17 18.39 3.74 -2.36
CA GLU A 17 19.83 3.45 -2.29
C GLU A 17 20.59 4.50 -1.50
N THR A 18 20.30 5.78 -1.72
CA THR A 18 21.02 6.88 -1.09
C THR A 18 20.72 7.05 0.39
N ARG A 19 19.46 6.80 0.81
CA ARG A 19 19.04 6.98 2.21
C ARG A 19 19.22 5.71 3.06
N TYR A 20 19.08 4.52 2.44
CA TYR A 20 19.07 3.22 3.12
C TYR A 20 19.93 2.19 2.39
N SER A 21 21.21 2.53 2.13
CA SER A 21 22.12 1.75 1.29
C SER A 21 22.21 0.27 1.69
N ASP A 22 22.32 -0.04 2.99
CA ASP A 22 22.42 -1.42 3.45
C ASP A 22 21.11 -2.21 3.26
N PHE A 23 19.97 -1.55 3.45
CA PHE A 23 18.67 -2.15 3.14
C PHE A 23 18.54 -2.37 1.63
N PHE A 24 18.86 -1.37 0.83
CA PHE A 24 18.78 -1.46 -0.65
C PHE A 24 19.59 -2.64 -1.18
N LYS A 25 20.83 -2.82 -0.73
CA LYS A 25 21.68 -3.95 -1.13
C LYS A 25 21.05 -5.31 -0.76
N ARG A 26 20.55 -5.43 0.47
CA ARG A 26 19.89 -6.66 0.92
C ARG A 26 18.58 -6.93 0.15
N PHE A 27 17.80 -5.87 -0.12
CA PHE A 27 16.52 -5.99 -0.80
C PHE A 27 16.71 -6.37 -2.28
N THR A 28 17.62 -5.71 -2.99
CA THR A 28 17.91 -6.05 -4.39
C THR A 28 18.55 -7.42 -4.55
N SER A 29 19.41 -7.85 -3.59
CA SER A 29 19.88 -9.23 -3.54
C SER A 29 18.72 -10.22 -3.37
N LEU A 30 17.78 -9.94 -2.47
CA LEU A 30 16.62 -10.81 -2.25
C LEU A 30 15.69 -10.85 -3.48
N LEU A 31 15.49 -9.72 -4.18
CA LEU A 31 14.74 -9.70 -5.44
C LEU A 31 15.41 -10.61 -6.48
N ASN A 32 16.73 -10.53 -6.63
CA ASN A 32 17.49 -11.38 -7.55
C ASN A 32 17.42 -12.86 -7.12
N ASP A 33 17.56 -13.18 -5.84
CA ASP A 33 17.49 -14.55 -5.30
C ASP A 33 16.09 -15.19 -5.49
N MET A 34 15.07 -14.35 -5.66
CA MET A 34 13.70 -14.76 -5.94
C MET A 34 13.34 -14.62 -7.43
N ASP A 35 14.29 -14.38 -8.32
CA ASP A 35 14.07 -14.13 -9.77
C ASP A 35 12.95 -13.09 -10.00
N ILE A 36 12.98 -11.98 -9.27
CA ILE A 36 12.11 -10.83 -9.48
C ILE A 36 12.91 -9.76 -10.21
N GLU A 37 12.50 -9.44 -11.43
CA GLU A 37 13.10 -8.34 -12.18
C GLU A 37 12.77 -6.99 -11.55
N TRP A 38 13.74 -6.10 -11.51
CA TRP A 38 13.56 -4.78 -10.90
C TRP A 38 14.30 -3.66 -11.64
N GLY A 39 13.93 -2.41 -11.37
CA GLY A 39 14.57 -1.22 -11.94
C GLY A 39 14.39 0.01 -11.07
N ILE A 40 14.96 1.13 -11.52
CA ILE A 40 14.91 2.40 -10.80
C ILE A 40 13.99 3.38 -11.51
N ILE A 41 13.16 4.08 -10.75
CA ILE A 41 12.31 5.18 -11.21
C ILE A 41 13.15 6.46 -11.25
N PRO A 42 13.23 7.15 -12.40
CA PRO A 42 13.94 8.42 -12.50
C PRO A 42 13.16 9.56 -11.81
N HIS A 43 13.87 10.63 -11.46
CA HIS A 43 13.29 11.90 -10.96
C HIS A 43 12.47 11.82 -9.68
N THR A 44 12.62 10.74 -8.90
CA THR A 44 11.93 10.63 -7.60
C THR A 44 12.52 11.62 -6.59
N LYS A 45 11.68 12.14 -5.69
CA LYS A 45 12.09 13.00 -4.58
C LYS A 45 12.04 12.29 -3.23
N ASP A 46 11.28 11.20 -3.17
CA ASP A 46 11.14 10.37 -1.97
C ASP A 46 11.15 8.87 -2.31
N ILE A 47 11.18 8.02 -1.26
CA ILE A 47 11.20 6.56 -1.39
C ILE A 47 9.81 5.94 -1.58
N TRP A 48 8.74 6.68 -1.28
CA TRP A 48 7.36 6.20 -1.23
C TRP A 48 6.72 6.13 -2.61
N VAL A 49 7.32 5.29 -3.48
CA VAL A 49 6.94 5.24 -4.91
C VAL A 49 5.51 4.77 -5.14
N ARG A 50 4.95 3.98 -4.23
CA ARG A 50 3.56 3.54 -4.30
C ARG A 50 2.59 4.70 -4.39
N ASP A 51 2.85 5.78 -3.65
CA ASP A 51 1.89 6.85 -3.45
C ASP A 51 1.79 7.78 -4.64
N PHE A 52 2.89 7.97 -5.38
CA PHE A 52 2.91 8.89 -6.53
C PHE A 52 2.98 8.21 -7.91
N MET A 53 3.24 6.90 -7.98
CA MET A 53 3.27 6.20 -9.27
C MET A 53 1.86 5.82 -9.73
N PRO A 54 1.60 5.86 -11.06
CA PRO A 54 0.28 5.61 -11.59
C PRO A 54 -0.15 4.15 -11.37
N ILE A 55 -1.46 3.92 -11.38
CA ILE A 55 -2.04 2.60 -11.23
C ILE A 55 -2.15 1.93 -12.59
N GLN A 56 -1.61 0.74 -12.75
CA GLN A 56 -1.68 -0.01 -14.00
C GLN A 56 -3.10 -0.56 -14.23
N ILE A 57 -3.76 -0.07 -15.29
CA ILE A 57 -5.12 -0.49 -15.67
C ILE A 57 -5.07 -1.81 -16.45
N ASP A 58 -4.26 -1.85 -17.48
CA ASP A 58 -3.98 -3.04 -18.28
C ASP A 58 -2.49 -3.08 -18.64
N LYS A 59 -2.09 -3.88 -19.63
CA LYS A 59 -0.68 -4.05 -19.98
C LYS A 59 0.00 -2.74 -20.36
N ASP A 60 -0.71 -1.88 -21.09
CA ASP A 60 -0.11 -0.71 -21.75
C ASP A 60 -0.60 0.63 -21.17
N HIS A 61 -1.73 0.65 -20.43
CA HIS A 61 -2.34 1.86 -19.92
C HIS A 61 -2.27 2.00 -18.41
N PHE A 62 -2.06 3.23 -17.97
CA PHE A 62 -1.95 3.60 -16.57
C PHE A 62 -2.91 4.72 -16.20
N LEU A 63 -3.45 4.71 -14.99
CA LEU A 63 -4.22 5.82 -14.43
C LEU A 63 -3.29 6.70 -13.60
N GLN A 64 -3.02 7.90 -14.09
CA GLN A 64 -2.29 8.94 -13.36
C GLN A 64 -3.27 9.88 -12.68
N TYR A 65 -3.21 9.92 -11.37
CA TYR A 65 -3.99 10.81 -10.51
C TYR A 65 -3.17 12.01 -10.06
N SER A 66 -3.82 12.98 -9.42
CA SER A 66 -3.14 14.12 -8.78
C SER A 66 -2.51 13.68 -7.47
N TYR A 67 -1.18 13.69 -7.38
CA TYR A 67 -0.46 13.41 -6.13
C TYR A 67 -0.20 14.70 -5.36
N LYS A 68 -1.07 14.98 -4.39
CA LYS A 68 -1.01 16.19 -3.58
C LYS A 68 -1.50 15.90 -2.15
N PRO A 69 -0.85 14.98 -1.44
CA PRO A 69 -1.31 14.58 -0.11
C PRO A 69 -1.25 15.75 0.88
N ASP A 70 -2.22 15.81 1.79
CA ASP A 70 -2.36 16.87 2.78
C ASP A 70 -1.14 16.96 3.72
N TYR A 71 -0.56 15.82 4.11
CA TYR A 71 0.62 15.74 5.00
C TYR A 71 1.93 16.24 4.36
N LEU A 72 1.98 16.48 3.04
CA LEU A 72 3.13 17.08 2.36
C LEU A 72 2.94 18.57 2.01
N GLN A 73 1.83 19.21 2.37
CA GLN A 73 1.55 20.59 1.99
C GLN A 73 2.25 21.64 2.86
N ASP A 74 2.87 21.27 3.97
CA ASP A 74 3.78 22.16 4.70
C ASP A 74 5.03 22.44 3.84
N LYS A 75 5.48 23.71 3.80
CA LYS A 75 6.65 24.17 3.02
C LYS A 75 7.90 23.33 3.21
N LYS A 76 8.11 22.78 4.40
CA LYS A 76 9.28 21.92 4.72
C LYS A 76 9.24 20.57 4.01
N TYR A 77 8.03 20.06 3.68
CA TYR A 77 7.82 18.76 3.07
C TYR A 77 7.57 18.80 1.56
N LEU A 78 7.15 19.96 0.99
CA LEU A 78 6.90 20.11 -0.45
C LEU A 78 8.07 19.64 -1.34
N LYS A 79 9.30 19.75 -0.84
CA LYS A 79 10.50 19.27 -1.55
C LYS A 79 10.55 17.74 -1.72
N LEU A 80 9.75 17.00 -0.95
CA LEU A 80 9.63 15.54 -1.01
C LEU A 80 8.52 15.08 -1.97
N GLN A 81 7.64 16.01 -2.38
CA GLN A 81 6.56 15.70 -3.31
C GLN A 81 7.13 15.46 -4.70
N SER A 82 7.11 14.20 -5.15
CA SER A 82 7.48 13.81 -6.52
C SER A 82 6.44 14.31 -7.52
N ASP A 83 6.85 14.54 -8.76
CA ASP A 83 5.97 14.93 -9.86
C ASP A 83 5.64 13.72 -10.73
N PRO A 84 4.44 13.13 -10.61
CA PRO A 84 4.06 11.96 -11.40
C PRO A 84 4.10 12.22 -12.91
N SER A 85 3.77 13.43 -13.37
CA SER A 85 3.76 13.75 -14.80
C SER A 85 5.15 13.69 -15.41
N LEU A 86 6.13 14.30 -14.74
CA LEU A 86 7.54 14.26 -15.16
C LEU A 86 8.07 12.81 -15.18
N ILE A 87 7.71 12.02 -14.17
CA ILE A 87 8.16 10.63 -14.07
C ILE A 87 7.53 9.79 -15.17
N CYS A 88 6.21 9.85 -15.34
CA CYS A 88 5.49 9.09 -16.37
C CYS A 88 6.00 9.41 -17.78
N GLU A 89 6.23 10.69 -18.10
CA GLU A 89 6.82 11.13 -19.38
C GLU A 89 8.22 10.55 -19.58
N SER A 90 9.08 10.60 -18.57
CA SER A 90 10.45 10.08 -18.65
C SER A 90 10.53 8.56 -18.81
N MET A 91 9.50 7.85 -18.36
CA MET A 91 9.36 6.39 -18.49
C MET A 91 8.55 5.98 -19.72
N ASN A 92 8.04 6.93 -20.51
CA ASN A 92 7.17 6.72 -21.68
C ASN A 92 5.91 5.89 -21.33
N LEU A 93 5.29 6.18 -20.18
CA LEU A 93 4.06 5.52 -19.78
C LEU A 93 2.84 6.16 -20.46
N ASP A 94 1.94 5.34 -21.01
CA ASP A 94 0.66 5.82 -21.55
C ASP A 94 -0.34 6.00 -20.42
N CYS A 95 -0.55 7.26 -20.01
CA CYS A 95 -1.33 7.61 -18.83
C CYS A 95 -2.65 8.30 -19.18
N ILE A 96 -3.75 7.71 -18.72
CA ILE A 96 -5.04 8.39 -18.58
C ILE A 96 -4.96 9.24 -17.32
N LYS A 97 -5.21 10.55 -17.44
CA LYS A 97 -5.04 11.51 -16.33
C LYS A 97 -6.37 11.86 -15.66
N THR A 98 -6.34 12.01 -14.35
CA THR A 98 -7.44 12.57 -13.55
C THR A 98 -6.91 13.62 -12.57
N ASP A 99 -7.73 14.63 -12.27
CA ASP A 99 -7.40 15.67 -11.28
C ASP A 99 -7.76 15.27 -9.83
N ILE A 100 -8.33 14.08 -9.65
CA ILE A 100 -8.68 13.59 -8.32
C ILE A 100 -7.38 13.36 -7.53
N ILE A 101 -7.35 13.88 -6.31
CA ILE A 101 -6.24 13.68 -5.39
C ILE A 101 -6.34 12.27 -4.82
N ILE A 102 -5.29 11.48 -5.04
CA ILE A 102 -5.18 10.11 -4.56
C ILE A 102 -3.73 9.86 -4.14
N ASP A 103 -3.54 9.10 -3.09
CA ASP A 103 -2.30 8.41 -2.79
C ASP A 103 -2.44 6.96 -3.25
N GLY A 104 -1.49 6.45 -4.02
CA GLY A 104 -1.58 5.09 -4.57
C GLY A 104 -1.63 3.99 -3.50
N GLY A 105 -1.08 4.24 -2.30
CA GLY A 105 -1.23 3.36 -1.14
C GLY A 105 -2.67 3.27 -0.64
N ASN A 106 -3.51 4.26 -0.93
CA ASN A 106 -4.93 4.23 -0.63
C ASN A 106 -5.79 3.56 -1.72
N VAL A 107 -5.17 2.78 -2.61
CA VAL A 107 -5.86 2.02 -3.65
C VAL A 107 -5.48 0.55 -3.56
N THR A 108 -6.29 -0.24 -2.89
CA THR A 108 -6.07 -1.69 -2.75
C THR A 108 -7.05 -2.45 -3.63
N LEU A 109 -6.53 -3.19 -4.62
CA LEU A 109 -7.35 -4.02 -5.49
C LEU A 109 -7.71 -5.35 -4.78
N CYS A 110 -9.00 -5.57 -4.55
CA CYS A 110 -9.55 -6.79 -3.95
C CYS A 110 -10.53 -7.46 -4.93
N GLY A 111 -10.04 -8.37 -5.75
CA GLY A 111 -10.86 -9.01 -6.79
C GLY A 111 -11.41 -8.00 -7.80
N ASP A 112 -12.72 -7.82 -7.82
CA ASP A 112 -13.40 -6.86 -8.69
C ASP A 112 -13.71 -5.53 -7.99
N TYR A 113 -13.22 -5.34 -6.78
CA TYR A 113 -13.41 -4.15 -5.97
C TYR A 113 -12.10 -3.38 -5.78
N ILE A 114 -12.22 -2.07 -5.61
CA ILE A 114 -11.18 -1.20 -5.07
C ILE A 114 -11.53 -0.90 -3.62
N VAL A 115 -10.61 -1.12 -2.70
CA VAL A 115 -10.76 -0.69 -1.30
C VAL A 115 -9.98 0.60 -1.10
N MET A 116 -10.65 1.62 -0.58
CA MET A 116 -10.06 2.90 -0.21
C MET A 116 -10.53 3.29 1.19
N THR A 117 -9.76 4.11 1.87
CA THR A 117 -10.22 4.72 3.12
C THR A 117 -11.03 5.98 2.86
N GLN A 118 -11.77 6.43 3.86
CA GLN A 118 -12.51 7.71 3.83
C GLN A 118 -11.63 8.92 3.54
N LYS A 119 -10.30 8.82 3.71
CA LYS A 119 -9.35 9.89 3.46
C LYS A 119 -9.46 10.45 2.03
N VAL A 120 -9.77 9.62 1.03
CA VAL A 120 -9.95 10.11 -0.35
C VAL A 120 -11.03 11.19 -0.48
N PHE A 121 -12.07 11.16 0.36
CA PHE A 121 -13.09 12.20 0.37
C PHE A 121 -12.56 13.50 0.99
N THR A 122 -11.91 13.42 2.13
CA THR A 122 -11.38 14.60 2.84
C THR A 122 -10.31 15.32 2.03
N GLU A 123 -9.39 14.60 1.39
CA GLU A 123 -8.35 15.18 0.54
C GLU A 123 -8.92 15.91 -0.69
N ASN A 124 -10.06 15.47 -1.19
CA ASN A 124 -10.75 16.12 -2.30
C ASN A 124 -11.80 17.15 -1.84
N GLY A 125 -11.82 17.50 -0.54
CA GLY A 125 -12.79 18.45 0.01
C GLY A 125 -14.24 17.98 -0.10
N LYS A 126 -14.47 16.67 -0.07
CA LYS A 126 -15.77 16.02 -0.22
C LYS A 126 -16.27 15.43 1.09
N ASN A 127 -17.59 15.35 1.22
CA ASN A 127 -18.19 14.62 2.31
C ASN A 127 -18.34 13.13 1.95
N ILE A 128 -18.20 12.23 2.94
CA ILE A 128 -18.32 10.78 2.74
C ILE A 128 -19.67 10.34 2.13
N VAL A 129 -20.71 11.16 2.24
CA VAL A 129 -22.02 10.90 1.64
C VAL A 129 -22.20 11.51 0.24
N ASP A 130 -21.16 12.12 -0.33
CA ASP A 130 -21.17 12.68 -1.69
C ASP A 130 -21.21 11.56 -2.74
N ARG A 131 -22.43 11.30 -3.24
CA ARG A 131 -22.68 10.22 -4.21
C ARG A 131 -22.08 10.52 -5.58
N GLU A 132 -22.00 11.78 -5.96
CA GLU A 132 -21.41 12.18 -7.26
C GLU A 132 -19.93 11.88 -7.27
N PHE A 133 -19.22 12.26 -6.20
CA PHE A 133 -17.81 11.94 -6.05
C PHE A 133 -17.56 10.42 -5.95
N TYR A 134 -18.40 9.70 -5.22
CA TYR A 134 -18.33 8.24 -5.15
C TYR A 134 -18.48 7.60 -6.56
N ASN A 135 -19.44 8.05 -7.35
CA ASN A 135 -19.61 7.56 -8.73
C ASN A 135 -18.42 7.91 -9.60
N THR A 136 -17.84 9.11 -9.44
CA THR A 136 -16.60 9.50 -10.15
C THR A 136 -15.44 8.54 -9.83
N LEU A 137 -15.27 8.13 -8.57
CA LEU A 137 -14.26 7.12 -8.20
C LEU A 137 -14.50 5.79 -8.91
N LYS A 138 -15.77 5.34 -8.98
CA LYS A 138 -16.12 4.11 -9.71
C LYS A 138 -15.80 4.23 -11.20
N ASP A 139 -16.10 5.35 -11.80
CA ASP A 139 -15.91 5.57 -13.23
C ASP A 139 -14.42 5.57 -13.60
N ILE A 140 -13.56 6.24 -12.83
CA ILE A 140 -12.12 6.29 -13.11
C ILE A 140 -11.43 4.92 -12.95
N PHE A 141 -11.90 4.09 -12.03
CA PHE A 141 -11.35 2.75 -11.83
C PHE A 141 -12.04 1.68 -12.69
N GLY A 142 -13.23 1.96 -13.24
CA GLY A 142 -14.07 0.97 -13.90
C GLY A 142 -14.47 -0.19 -12.98
N LYS A 143 -14.55 0.05 -11.66
CA LYS A 143 -14.82 -0.95 -10.62
C LYS A 143 -15.67 -0.38 -9.49
N GLU A 144 -16.35 -1.27 -8.77
CA GLU A 144 -17.00 -0.90 -7.50
C GLU A 144 -15.94 -0.53 -6.47
N VAL A 145 -16.23 0.52 -5.67
CA VAL A 145 -15.32 1.05 -4.65
C VAL A 145 -15.90 0.78 -3.26
N ILE A 146 -15.13 0.11 -2.42
CA ILE A 146 -15.45 -0.12 -1.01
C ILE A 146 -14.72 0.93 -0.20
N ILE A 147 -15.47 1.74 0.53
CA ILE A 147 -14.90 2.76 1.43
C ILE A 147 -14.89 2.22 2.85
N ILE A 148 -13.68 2.04 3.41
CA ILE A 148 -13.51 1.66 4.81
C ILE A 148 -13.29 2.92 5.67
N PRO A 149 -13.71 2.89 6.95
CA PRO A 149 -13.51 4.01 7.85
C PRO A 149 -12.03 4.29 8.07
N TRP A 150 -11.71 5.53 8.28
CA TRP A 150 -10.43 6.01 8.78
C TRP A 150 -10.65 7.36 9.45
N HIS A 151 -10.02 7.60 10.56
CA HIS A 151 -9.95 8.91 11.17
C HIS A 151 -8.60 9.11 11.86
N CYS A 152 -8.04 10.28 11.67
CA CYS A 152 -6.89 10.72 12.44
C CYS A 152 -7.40 11.35 13.72
N ILE A 153 -7.17 10.71 14.87
CA ILE A 153 -7.69 11.14 16.17
C ILE A 153 -7.03 12.45 16.58
N ASP A 154 -5.70 12.53 16.50
CA ASP A 154 -4.91 13.73 16.76
C ASP A 154 -3.71 13.78 15.82
N PRO A 155 -3.69 14.71 14.85
CA PRO A 155 -2.55 14.84 13.92
C PRO A 155 -1.23 15.23 14.60
N ASN A 156 -1.26 15.66 15.86
CA ASN A 156 -0.06 16.03 16.62
C ASN A 156 0.46 14.85 17.45
N ASP A 157 -0.28 13.74 17.50
CA ASP A 157 0.20 12.50 18.11
C ASP A 157 1.24 11.85 17.19
N GLU A 158 2.42 11.57 17.70
CA GLU A 158 3.50 10.93 16.94
C GLU A 158 3.12 9.51 16.44
N TYR A 159 2.11 8.90 17.02
CA TYR A 159 1.58 7.59 16.65
C TYR A 159 0.31 7.65 15.80
N ALA A 160 -0.19 8.86 15.50
CA ALA A 160 -1.38 9.00 14.68
C ALA A 160 -1.12 8.54 13.23
N ASP A 161 -2.02 7.72 12.70
CA ASP A 161 -2.02 7.44 11.27
C ASP A 161 -2.55 8.65 10.49
N VAL A 162 -1.64 9.48 10.01
CA VAL A 162 -1.96 10.65 9.18
C VAL A 162 -2.10 10.28 7.70
N TYR A 163 -1.67 9.09 7.31
CA TYR A 163 -1.66 8.65 5.92
C TYR A 163 -3.00 8.08 5.49
N GLY A 164 -3.60 7.21 6.30
CA GLY A 164 -4.91 6.61 6.06
C GLY A 164 -4.96 5.78 4.78
N HIS A 165 -3.91 5.02 4.49
CA HIS A 165 -3.80 4.23 3.28
C HIS A 165 -4.37 2.82 3.46
N SER A 166 -5.24 2.39 2.54
CA SER A 166 -5.91 1.08 2.61
C SER A 166 -4.95 -0.12 2.54
N ASP A 167 -3.76 0.04 1.95
CA ASP A 167 -2.72 -0.99 1.89
C ASP A 167 -2.04 -1.27 3.24
N GLY A 168 -2.27 -0.40 4.24
CA GLY A 168 -1.93 -0.62 5.64
C GLY A 168 -2.98 -1.43 6.41
N PHE A 169 -4.15 -1.68 5.83
CA PHE A 169 -5.27 -2.34 6.50
C PHE A 169 -5.70 -3.65 5.87
N VAL A 170 -5.68 -3.75 4.53
CA VAL A 170 -6.28 -4.86 3.81
C VAL A 170 -5.40 -5.34 2.67
N ARG A 171 -5.32 -6.67 2.49
CA ARG A 171 -4.71 -7.33 1.33
C ARG A 171 -5.63 -8.41 0.79
N TRP A 172 -5.78 -8.45 -0.54
CA TRP A 172 -6.49 -9.51 -1.21
C TRP A 172 -5.64 -10.78 -1.32
N CYS A 173 -6.24 -11.92 -0.97
CA CYS A 173 -5.58 -13.23 -0.95
C CYS A 173 -6.15 -14.21 -1.99
N GLY A 174 -6.92 -13.71 -2.96
CA GLY A 174 -7.54 -14.52 -4.00
C GLY A 174 -9.00 -14.88 -3.69
N GLY A 175 -9.81 -15.09 -4.76
CA GLY A 175 -11.23 -15.35 -4.62
C GLY A 175 -11.94 -14.26 -3.81
N ASN A 176 -12.69 -14.66 -2.80
CA ASN A 176 -13.36 -13.76 -1.86
C ASN A 176 -12.59 -13.57 -0.53
N LYS A 177 -11.29 -13.92 -0.47
CA LYS A 177 -10.51 -13.84 0.77
C LYS A 177 -9.71 -12.55 0.88
N VAL A 178 -9.75 -11.95 2.06
CA VAL A 178 -8.91 -10.80 2.42
C VAL A 178 -8.28 -11.02 3.78
N LEU A 179 -7.02 -10.61 3.88
CA LEU A 179 -6.28 -10.51 5.12
C LEU A 179 -6.35 -9.07 5.61
N MET A 180 -6.72 -8.85 6.87
CA MET A 180 -6.67 -7.55 7.52
C MET A 180 -5.49 -7.50 8.48
N SER A 181 -4.94 -6.30 8.63
CA SER A 181 -3.90 -6.02 9.64
C SER A 181 -4.40 -6.26 11.06
N ASN A 182 -3.50 -6.17 12.04
CA ASN A 182 -3.84 -6.18 13.46
C ASN A 182 -4.39 -4.82 13.97
N HIS A 183 -5.09 -4.08 13.12
CA HIS A 183 -5.63 -2.76 13.49
C HIS A 183 -6.50 -2.78 14.75
N ARG A 184 -7.07 -3.93 15.08
CA ARG A 184 -7.80 -4.16 16.34
C ARG A 184 -6.97 -3.88 17.61
N ASP A 185 -5.65 -3.98 17.53
CA ASP A 185 -4.74 -3.69 18.64
C ASP A 185 -4.61 -2.18 18.88
N PHE A 186 -4.90 -1.36 17.86
CA PHE A 186 -4.82 0.10 17.87
C PHE A 186 -6.20 0.75 18.05
N ASP A 187 -7.16 0.40 17.19
CA ASP A 187 -8.56 0.81 17.29
C ASP A 187 -9.50 -0.38 17.03
N LYS A 188 -9.99 -0.96 18.12
CA LYS A 188 -10.90 -2.11 18.06
C LYS A 188 -12.22 -1.78 17.38
N VAL A 189 -12.75 -0.59 17.59
CA VAL A 189 -14.06 -0.18 17.05
C VAL A 189 -13.96 0.05 15.56
N GLU A 190 -12.90 0.71 15.12
CA GLU A 190 -12.66 0.95 13.71
C GLU A 190 -12.37 -0.36 12.96
N ALA A 191 -11.51 -1.21 13.50
CA ALA A 191 -11.23 -2.54 12.94
C ALA A 191 -12.50 -3.40 12.77
N MET A 192 -13.41 -3.37 13.76
CA MET A 192 -14.69 -4.08 13.66
C MET A 192 -15.59 -3.49 12.55
N LYS A 193 -15.61 -2.18 12.36
CA LYS A 193 -16.34 -1.53 11.26
C LYS A 193 -15.76 -1.91 9.90
N MET A 194 -14.42 -1.84 9.76
CA MET A 194 -13.72 -2.27 8.53
C MET A 194 -14.08 -3.71 8.18
N ARG A 195 -13.93 -4.62 9.13
CA ARG A 195 -14.28 -6.02 8.97
C ARG A 195 -15.72 -6.19 8.52
N ARG A 196 -16.67 -5.53 9.21
CA ARG A 196 -18.09 -5.63 8.87
C ARG A 196 -18.40 -5.12 7.47
N ILE A 197 -17.75 -4.05 7.03
CA ILE A 197 -17.90 -3.54 5.66
C ILE A 197 -17.41 -4.59 4.66
N MET A 198 -16.22 -5.16 4.84
CA MET A 198 -15.71 -6.19 3.94
C MET A 198 -16.61 -7.42 3.88
N GLU A 199 -17.16 -7.86 5.02
CA GLU A 199 -18.13 -8.96 5.08
C GLU A 199 -19.46 -8.64 4.35
N LEU A 200 -19.90 -7.37 4.33
CA LEU A 200 -21.08 -6.95 3.55
C LEU A 200 -20.88 -7.07 2.03
N TYR A 201 -19.64 -7.03 1.58
CA TYR A 201 -19.26 -7.30 0.18
C TYR A 201 -18.85 -8.77 -0.04
N GLU A 202 -19.28 -9.66 0.87
CA GLU A 202 -19.12 -11.12 0.79
C GLU A 202 -17.66 -11.60 0.87
N PHE A 203 -16.74 -10.79 1.42
CA PHE A 203 -15.39 -11.25 1.69
C PHE A 203 -15.31 -12.10 2.96
N GLU A 204 -14.53 -13.18 2.86
CA GLU A 204 -14.03 -13.93 4.01
C GLU A 204 -12.84 -13.18 4.61
N VAL A 205 -13.01 -12.60 5.79
CA VAL A 205 -12.02 -11.75 6.44
C VAL A 205 -11.26 -12.52 7.50
N GLU A 206 -9.95 -12.65 7.32
CA GLU A 206 -9.03 -13.07 8.38
C GLU A 206 -8.24 -11.88 8.90
N GLU A 207 -8.25 -11.65 10.21
CA GLU A 207 -7.45 -10.60 10.86
C GLU A 207 -6.14 -11.19 11.37
N MET A 208 -5.01 -10.48 11.22
CA MET A 208 -3.77 -10.81 11.91
C MET A 208 -3.95 -10.56 13.40
N LEU A 209 -3.93 -11.62 14.21
CA LEU A 209 -3.99 -11.54 15.67
C LEU A 209 -2.69 -12.11 16.23
N PHE A 210 -1.96 -11.31 17.00
CA PHE A 210 -0.69 -11.73 17.55
C PHE A 210 -0.85 -12.18 18.99
N ASP A 211 -0.72 -13.49 19.21
CA ASP A 211 -0.72 -14.09 20.57
C ASP A 211 0.72 -14.10 21.11
N VAL A 212 1.20 -12.94 21.51
CA VAL A 212 2.51 -12.75 22.12
C VAL A 212 2.39 -12.03 23.46
N LYS A 213 3.24 -12.38 24.41
CA LYS A 213 3.14 -11.85 25.79
C LYS A 213 3.34 -10.33 25.87
N ASN A 214 4.26 -9.80 25.08
CA ASN A 214 4.59 -8.37 25.04
C ASN A 214 4.67 -7.94 23.57
N PRO A 215 3.55 -7.57 22.92
CA PRO A 215 3.54 -7.15 21.53
C PRO A 215 4.30 -5.84 21.36
N ASN A 216 4.96 -5.70 20.22
CA ASN A 216 5.64 -4.48 19.84
C ASN A 216 4.78 -3.72 18.81
N TYR A 217 4.02 -2.75 19.28
CA TYR A 217 3.10 -1.96 18.45
C TYR A 217 3.81 -0.95 17.53
N ASP A 218 5.08 -0.60 17.78
CA ASP A 218 5.82 0.35 16.93
C ASP A 218 5.99 -0.17 15.50
N TRP A 219 6.05 -1.50 15.31
CA TRP A 219 6.32 -2.11 14.02
C TRP A 219 5.28 -3.14 13.56
N ASN A 220 4.53 -3.78 14.47
CA ASN A 220 3.72 -4.95 14.13
C ASN A 220 2.50 -4.63 13.22
N TRP A 221 2.14 -3.36 13.06
CA TRP A 221 1.14 -2.91 12.10
C TRP A 221 1.57 -3.15 10.64
N ALA A 222 2.88 -3.17 10.37
CA ALA A 222 3.42 -3.09 9.02
C ALA A 222 3.48 -4.43 8.27
N TYR A 223 3.17 -5.55 8.90
CA TYR A 223 3.23 -6.87 8.25
C TYR A 223 2.29 -7.01 7.06
N ILE A 224 1.15 -6.34 7.07
CA ILE A 224 0.18 -6.35 5.98
C ILE A 224 0.71 -5.62 4.72
N ASN A 225 1.63 -4.69 4.89
CA ASN A 225 2.21 -3.86 3.83
C ASN A 225 3.38 -4.58 3.14
N TYR A 226 3.14 -5.82 2.69
CA TYR A 226 4.13 -6.63 1.98
C TYR A 226 4.11 -6.37 0.47
N LEU A 227 5.23 -6.64 -0.20
CA LEU A 227 5.32 -6.68 -1.66
C LEU A 227 4.90 -8.06 -2.17
N GLN A 228 4.03 -8.09 -3.17
CA GLN A 228 3.73 -9.29 -3.95
C GLN A 228 4.02 -9.05 -5.43
N VAL A 229 4.73 -9.99 -6.07
CA VAL A 229 5.03 -10.00 -7.49
C VAL A 229 4.77 -11.41 -8.01
N GLY A 230 3.70 -11.59 -8.75
CA GLY A 230 3.27 -12.94 -9.13
C GLY A 230 3.04 -13.82 -7.90
N GLN A 231 3.63 -15.01 -7.92
CA GLN A 231 3.56 -15.97 -6.80
C GLN A 231 4.69 -15.79 -5.77
N LYS A 232 5.32 -14.61 -5.70
CA LYS A 232 6.43 -14.30 -4.82
C LYS A 232 6.03 -13.16 -3.88
N ILE A 233 6.20 -13.35 -2.58
CA ILE A 233 5.87 -12.36 -1.56
C ILE A 233 7.13 -12.09 -0.73
N ILE A 234 7.47 -10.82 -0.59
CA ILE A 234 8.47 -10.36 0.37
C ILE A 234 7.73 -9.53 1.43
N MET A 235 7.83 -9.94 2.68
CA MET A 235 7.18 -9.27 3.79
C MET A 235 8.18 -8.69 4.78
N PRO A 236 7.81 -7.60 5.48
CA PRO A 236 8.68 -7.01 6.49
C PRO A 236 8.91 -7.95 7.67
N SER A 237 10.06 -7.82 8.32
CA SER A 237 10.36 -8.42 9.62
C SER A 237 11.13 -7.44 10.49
N PHE A 238 11.02 -7.61 11.80
CA PHE A 238 11.53 -6.64 12.77
C PHE A 238 12.42 -7.28 13.84
N GLY A 239 12.57 -8.62 13.85
CA GLY A 239 13.29 -9.38 14.87
C GLY A 239 12.56 -9.33 16.21
N ILE A 240 11.25 -9.47 16.16
CA ILE A 240 10.32 -9.53 17.30
C ILE A 240 9.50 -10.83 17.25
N ALA A 241 8.79 -11.13 18.32
CA ALA A 241 8.06 -12.40 18.43
C ALA A 241 6.97 -12.57 17.38
N GLU A 242 6.35 -11.46 16.97
CA GLU A 242 5.27 -11.40 15.99
C GLU A 242 5.70 -11.80 14.57
N ASP A 243 6.99 -11.65 14.21
CA ASP A 243 7.50 -11.98 12.86
C ASP A 243 7.07 -13.37 12.38
N ARG A 244 7.15 -14.35 13.28
CA ARG A 244 6.80 -15.75 12.96
C ARG A 244 5.29 -15.94 12.80
N HIS A 245 4.50 -15.26 13.60
CA HIS A 245 3.02 -15.32 13.52
C HIS A 245 2.54 -14.66 12.25
N ALA A 246 3.07 -13.48 11.92
CA ALA A 246 2.77 -12.77 10.69
C ALA A 246 3.13 -13.59 9.44
N LEU A 247 4.32 -14.22 9.43
CA LEU A 247 4.72 -15.12 8.35
C LEU A 247 3.71 -16.26 8.16
N ALA A 248 3.25 -16.88 9.25
CA ALA A 248 2.27 -17.96 9.19
C ALA A 248 0.92 -17.49 8.62
N TYR A 249 0.45 -16.28 8.97
CA TYR A 249 -0.76 -15.70 8.39
C TYR A 249 -0.62 -15.48 6.89
N VAL A 250 0.48 -14.87 6.45
CA VAL A 250 0.70 -14.59 5.01
C VAL A 250 0.81 -15.89 4.22
N GLN A 251 1.55 -16.88 4.70
CA GLN A 251 1.68 -18.19 4.04
C GLN A 251 0.35 -18.94 3.95
N LYS A 252 -0.44 -18.95 5.04
CA LYS A 252 -1.76 -19.61 5.08
C LYS A 252 -2.74 -19.01 4.07
N ASN A 253 -2.73 -17.69 3.95
CA ASN A 253 -3.68 -16.96 3.10
C ASN A 253 -3.23 -16.83 1.64
N ASN A 254 -1.97 -17.15 1.33
CA ASN A 254 -1.44 -17.13 -0.04
C ASN A 254 -0.85 -18.50 -0.41
N PRO A 255 -1.68 -19.56 -0.46
CA PRO A 255 -1.18 -20.90 -0.78
C PRO A 255 -0.59 -20.91 -2.21
N GLY A 256 0.59 -21.50 -2.35
CA GLY A 256 1.32 -21.54 -3.61
C GLY A 256 2.25 -20.34 -3.87
N CYS A 257 2.26 -19.35 -2.98
CA CYS A 257 3.24 -18.27 -3.04
C CYS A 257 4.52 -18.65 -2.25
N GLU A 258 5.68 -18.32 -2.82
CA GLU A 258 6.93 -18.28 -2.08
C GLU A 258 6.94 -17.02 -1.20
N VAL A 259 7.05 -17.18 0.12
CA VAL A 259 7.05 -16.07 1.06
C VAL A 259 8.40 -15.97 1.76
N ARG A 260 9.06 -14.83 1.63
CA ARG A 260 10.32 -14.51 2.34
C ARG A 260 10.18 -13.24 3.17
N GLN A 261 11.02 -13.11 4.17
CA GLN A 261 11.05 -11.94 5.05
C GLN A 261 12.34 -11.14 4.85
N ILE A 262 12.22 -9.81 5.01
CA ILE A 262 13.36 -8.91 5.03
C ILE A 262 13.27 -7.95 6.22
N ARG A 263 14.39 -7.77 6.92
CA ARG A 263 14.45 -6.84 8.07
C ARG A 263 14.49 -5.39 7.60
N MET A 264 13.54 -4.55 8.11
CA MET A 264 13.39 -3.17 7.65
C MET A 264 12.94 -2.16 8.72
N ARG A 265 13.42 -2.28 9.96
CA ARG A 265 13.07 -1.38 11.08
C ARG A 265 13.22 0.10 10.76
N ASP A 266 14.35 0.48 10.12
CA ASP A 266 14.70 1.87 9.87
C ASP A 266 13.74 2.55 8.89
N ILE A 267 13.13 1.80 7.99
CA ILE A 267 12.16 2.32 7.01
C ILE A 267 10.79 2.44 7.64
N VAL A 268 10.35 1.41 8.36
CA VAL A 268 9.01 1.39 9.00
C VAL A 268 8.85 2.50 10.04
N ALA A 269 9.93 2.86 10.73
CA ALA A 269 9.95 4.02 11.63
C ALA A 269 9.60 5.36 10.95
N ASN A 270 9.56 5.40 9.62
CA ASN A 270 9.17 6.58 8.84
C ASN A 270 7.77 6.44 8.20
N GLY A 271 6.95 5.51 8.66
CA GLY A 271 5.52 5.44 8.36
C GLY A 271 5.10 4.57 7.18
N GLY A 272 5.99 3.75 6.61
CA GLY A 272 5.66 2.84 5.50
C GLY A 272 6.51 1.58 5.47
N ALA A 273 6.09 0.57 4.69
CA ALA A 273 6.81 -0.68 4.56
C ALA A 273 7.06 -1.06 3.08
N LEU A 274 7.15 -2.35 2.77
CA LEU A 274 7.60 -2.82 1.46
C LEU A 274 6.67 -2.41 0.31
N HIS A 275 5.36 -2.46 0.51
CA HIS A 275 4.42 -2.04 -0.53
C HIS A 275 4.57 -0.54 -0.85
N CYS A 276 4.74 0.29 0.16
CA CYS A 276 4.87 1.74 0.00
C CYS A 276 6.15 2.14 -0.76
N ILE A 277 7.27 1.41 -0.58
CA ILE A 277 8.55 1.71 -1.26
C ILE A 277 8.71 1.02 -2.62
N THR A 278 7.67 0.34 -3.11
CA THR A 278 7.72 -0.43 -4.36
C THR A 278 6.55 -0.10 -5.27
N TRP A 279 6.81 -0.13 -6.57
CA TRP A 279 5.79 -0.05 -7.60
C TRP A 279 5.92 -1.26 -8.51
N ASN A 280 5.05 -2.24 -8.33
CA ASN A 280 5.04 -3.48 -9.09
C ASN A 280 4.07 -3.38 -10.28
N ILE A 281 4.53 -3.84 -11.44
CA ILE A 281 3.77 -3.80 -12.69
C ILE A 281 3.88 -5.12 -13.45
N LYS A 282 3.04 -5.27 -14.44
CA LYS A 282 3.15 -6.29 -15.49
C LYS A 282 3.81 -5.67 -16.71
N LYS A 283 5.02 -6.14 -17.05
CA LYS A 283 5.71 -5.84 -18.30
C LYS A 283 5.37 -6.82 -19.40
#